data_5fb3412b1a25f3a4af42b47a931f9201
#
_entry.id   5fb3412b1a25f3a4af42b47a931f9201
#
_cell.length_a   1.000
_cell.length_b   1.000
_cell.length_c   1.000
_cell.angle_alpha   90.00
_cell.angle_beta   90.00
_cell.angle_gamma   90.00
#
_symmetry.space_group_name_H-M   'P 1'
#
loop_
_entity.id
_entity.type
_entity.pdbx_description
1 polymer ?
#
loop_
_entity_poly.entity_id
_entity_poly.type
_entity_poly.pdbx_seq_one_letter_code
_entity_poly.pdbx_strand_id
1 'polypeptide(L)'
;MLSEFLLQFKTQFSFFNLFEYLTFKTAISAITALVVSFIIGPLIIKTLKKYQIGEEIRHNGPKSHLTKRGTPTMGGVIIIFATLLPTLLYSDLSNTMVIIILFSTLWMGIIGFIDDYLKIIVKAKEGMIARYKMIGQIILGAIISYVIIISSDFNGFNTKTSVPFFKNFEFDFGILYPVMVILVITATSN
;
A
#
# COMPACT_ATOMS: atom_id res chain seq x y z
N MET A 1 -8.11 6.40 -15.50
CA MET A 1 -9.58 6.65 -15.49
C MET A 1 -9.93 8.13 -15.49
N LEU A 2 -9.86 8.88 -14.34
CA LEU A 2 -10.20 10.31 -14.36
C LEU A 2 -9.30 11.11 -15.28
N SER A 3 -8.00 10.84 -15.28
CA SER A 3 -7.04 11.47 -16.18
C SER A 3 -7.35 11.24 -17.66
N GLU A 4 -7.77 10.05 -18.04
CA GLU A 4 -8.16 9.71 -19.42
C GLU A 4 -9.47 10.38 -19.80
N PHE A 5 -10.44 10.42 -18.88
CA PHE A 5 -11.68 11.14 -19.09
C PHE A 5 -11.45 12.64 -19.31
N LEU A 6 -10.59 13.26 -18.50
CA LEU A 6 -10.24 14.68 -18.64
C LEU A 6 -9.48 14.96 -19.93
N LEU A 7 -8.67 14.04 -20.42
CA LEU A 7 -7.97 14.17 -21.70
C LEU A 7 -8.92 14.21 -22.91
N GLN A 8 -10.12 13.67 -22.82
CA GLN A 8 -11.12 13.81 -23.92
C GLN A 8 -11.54 15.27 -24.15
N PHE A 9 -11.43 16.10 -23.13
CA PHE A 9 -11.79 17.53 -23.21
C PHE A 9 -10.60 18.45 -23.51
N LYS A 10 -9.43 17.90 -23.85
CA LYS A 10 -8.21 18.67 -24.10
C LYS A 10 -8.32 19.67 -25.26
N THR A 11 -9.20 19.40 -26.24
CA THR A 11 -9.46 20.29 -27.37
C THR A 11 -10.29 21.51 -26.96
N GLN A 12 -11.12 21.39 -25.93
CA GLN A 12 -11.97 22.48 -25.44
C GLN A 12 -11.26 23.34 -24.39
N PHE A 13 -10.42 22.71 -23.57
CA PHE A 13 -9.70 23.37 -22.47
C PHE A 13 -8.23 22.94 -22.47
N SER A 14 -7.34 23.84 -22.88
CA SER A 14 -5.90 23.60 -22.95
C SER A 14 -5.27 23.14 -21.62
N PHE A 15 -5.89 23.47 -20.48
CA PHE A 15 -5.44 23.03 -19.16
C PHE A 15 -5.40 21.49 -19.03
N PHE A 16 -6.31 20.78 -19.67
CA PHE A 16 -6.35 19.31 -19.57
C PHE A 16 -5.18 18.61 -20.28
N ASN A 17 -4.42 19.31 -21.14
CA ASN A 17 -3.17 18.78 -21.71
C ASN A 17 -2.13 18.46 -20.64
N LEU A 18 -2.20 19.10 -19.45
CA LEU A 18 -1.29 18.82 -18.35
C LEU A 18 -1.39 17.38 -17.85
N PHE A 19 -2.55 16.74 -18.02
CA PHE A 19 -2.74 15.34 -17.65
C PHE A 19 -2.03 14.33 -18.59
N GLU A 20 -1.42 14.76 -19.68
CA GLU A 20 -0.52 13.95 -20.49
C GLU A 20 0.82 13.71 -19.76
N TYR A 21 1.27 14.67 -18.95
CA TYR A 21 2.56 14.62 -18.28
C TYR A 21 2.50 13.81 -16.98
N LEU A 22 3.38 12.81 -16.88
CA LEU A 22 3.50 11.97 -15.68
C LEU A 22 3.79 12.78 -14.41
N THR A 23 4.68 13.78 -14.53
CA THR A 23 5.03 14.67 -13.42
C THR A 23 3.83 15.44 -12.87
N PHE A 24 2.94 15.90 -13.74
CA PHE A 24 1.71 16.58 -13.34
C PHE A 24 0.75 15.60 -12.65
N LYS A 25 0.55 14.40 -13.21
CA LYS A 25 -0.27 13.34 -12.59
C LYS A 25 0.24 12.99 -11.19
N THR A 26 1.57 12.89 -11.03
CA THR A 26 2.20 12.59 -9.73
C THR A 26 1.97 13.72 -8.73
N ALA A 27 2.18 14.98 -9.14
CA ALA A 27 1.96 16.13 -8.27
C ALA A 27 0.50 16.27 -7.82
N ILE A 28 -0.45 16.16 -8.74
CA ILE A 28 -1.88 16.24 -8.41
C ILE A 28 -2.32 15.07 -7.54
N SER A 29 -1.76 13.86 -7.76
CA SER A 29 -2.02 12.70 -6.91
C SER A 29 -1.53 12.92 -5.48
N ALA A 30 -0.33 13.48 -5.30
CA ALA A 30 0.22 13.80 -3.98
C ALA A 30 -0.63 14.86 -3.24
N ILE A 31 -1.04 15.92 -3.95
CA ILE A 31 -1.94 16.96 -3.39
C ILE A 31 -3.27 16.33 -3.00
N THR A 32 -3.86 15.50 -3.87
CA THR A 32 -5.12 14.81 -3.58
C THR A 32 -4.99 13.88 -2.38
N ALA A 33 -3.88 13.15 -2.25
CA ALA A 33 -3.61 12.29 -1.09
C ALA A 33 -3.57 13.10 0.21
N LEU A 34 -2.92 14.26 0.21
CA LEU A 34 -2.89 15.18 1.37
C LEU A 34 -4.30 15.68 1.71
N VAL A 35 -5.05 16.16 0.73
CA VAL A 35 -6.42 16.65 0.94
C VAL A 35 -7.31 15.54 1.50
N VAL A 36 -7.24 14.35 0.93
CA VAL A 36 -7.98 13.17 1.41
C VAL A 36 -7.60 12.84 2.86
N SER A 37 -6.31 12.86 3.18
CA SER A 37 -5.83 12.62 4.57
C SER A 37 -6.38 13.65 5.55
N PHE A 38 -6.40 14.94 5.17
CA PHE A 38 -6.91 16.01 6.04
C PHE A 38 -8.43 15.96 6.22
N ILE A 39 -9.18 15.49 5.22
CA ILE A 39 -10.64 15.37 5.29
C ILE A 39 -11.04 14.07 6.02
N ILE A 40 -10.48 12.95 5.60
CA ILE A 40 -10.86 11.62 6.10
C ILE A 40 -10.23 11.36 7.48
N GLY A 41 -9.02 11.86 7.73
CA GLY A 41 -8.29 11.62 8.97
C GLY A 41 -9.09 11.99 10.23
N PRO A 42 -9.57 13.23 10.38
CA PRO A 42 -10.39 13.62 11.54
C PRO A 42 -11.66 12.79 11.69
N LEU A 43 -12.32 12.42 10.58
CA LEU A 43 -13.54 11.61 10.60
C LEU A 43 -13.26 10.20 11.13
N ILE A 44 -12.21 9.54 10.62
CA ILE A 44 -11.78 8.22 11.08
C ILE A 44 -11.35 8.29 12.55
N ILE A 45 -10.51 9.26 12.93
CA ILE A 45 -10.04 9.43 14.31
C ILE A 45 -11.22 9.63 15.27
N LYS A 46 -12.21 10.45 14.90
CA LYS A 46 -13.42 10.67 15.70
C LYS A 46 -14.22 9.38 15.86
N THR A 47 -14.35 8.61 14.79
CA THR A 47 -15.06 7.33 14.79
C THR A 47 -14.34 6.30 15.67
N LEU A 48 -13.03 6.16 15.52
CA LEU A 48 -12.21 5.26 16.34
C LEU A 48 -12.28 5.63 17.83
N LYS A 49 -12.23 6.91 18.16
CA LYS A 49 -12.42 7.39 19.54
C LYS A 49 -13.80 7.07 20.08
N LYS A 50 -14.86 7.24 19.29
CA LYS A 50 -16.25 6.95 19.69
C LYS A 50 -16.43 5.50 20.10
N TYR A 51 -15.79 4.58 19.36
CA TYR A 51 -15.85 3.14 19.65
C TYR A 51 -14.80 2.70 20.69
N GLN A 52 -14.09 3.65 21.34
CA GLN A 52 -13.03 3.37 22.31
C GLN A 52 -11.95 2.43 21.77
N ILE A 53 -11.68 2.53 20.46
CA ILE A 53 -10.66 1.75 19.77
C ILE A 53 -9.30 2.40 20.10
N GLY A 54 -8.78 2.13 21.28
CA GLY A 54 -7.50 2.63 21.77
C GLY A 54 -6.73 1.52 22.46
N GLU A 55 -5.41 1.64 22.44
CA GLU A 55 -4.52 0.68 23.09
C GLU A 55 -4.65 0.75 24.61
N GLU A 56 -4.95 -0.37 25.27
CA GLU A 56 -4.82 -0.50 26.72
C GLU A 56 -3.32 -0.55 27.07
N ILE A 57 -2.84 0.49 27.74
CA ILE A 57 -1.44 0.59 28.11
C ILE A 57 -1.15 -0.47 29.19
N ARG A 58 -0.14 -1.30 28.95
CA ARG A 58 0.38 -2.22 29.95
C ARG A 58 0.92 -1.45 31.14
N HIS A 59 0.46 -1.75 32.36
CA HIS A 59 0.87 -1.08 33.60
C HIS A 59 2.37 -1.15 33.91
N ASN A 60 3.10 -2.04 33.24
CA ASN A 60 4.54 -2.28 33.44
C ASN A 60 5.43 -1.61 32.39
N GLY A 61 4.90 -0.66 31.57
CA GLY A 61 5.66 0.06 30.55
C GLY A 61 6.32 1.35 31.04
N PRO A 62 7.28 1.92 30.27
CA PRO A 62 7.87 3.23 30.57
C PRO A 62 6.84 4.33 30.76
N LYS A 63 7.09 5.27 31.69
CA LYS A 63 6.15 6.39 31.99
C LYS A 63 5.78 7.25 30.77
N SER A 64 6.64 7.31 29.73
CA SER A 64 6.36 7.98 28.46
C SER A 64 5.19 7.38 27.68
N HIS A 65 4.81 6.13 27.95
CA HIS A 65 3.65 5.49 27.32
C HIS A 65 2.33 5.96 27.91
N LEU A 66 2.33 6.49 29.13
CA LEU A 66 1.12 7.01 29.79
C LEU A 66 0.56 8.25 29.07
N THR A 67 1.39 9.05 28.43
CA THR A 67 0.96 10.22 27.64
C THR A 67 0.24 9.84 26.34
N LYS A 68 0.38 8.60 25.88
CA LYS A 68 -0.30 8.06 24.69
C LYS A 68 -1.66 7.43 24.97
N ARG A 69 -2.10 7.46 26.24
CA ARG A 69 -3.40 6.90 26.65
C ARG A 69 -4.53 7.61 25.88
N GLY A 70 -5.36 6.83 25.17
CA GLY A 70 -6.46 7.37 24.37
C GLY A 70 -6.09 7.78 22.94
N THR A 71 -4.84 7.54 22.49
CA THR A 71 -4.51 7.66 21.06
C THR A 71 -5.19 6.50 20.32
N PRO A 72 -6.04 6.78 19.31
CA PRO A 72 -6.67 5.71 18.55
C PRO A 72 -5.62 4.94 17.75
N THR A 73 -5.74 3.63 17.74
CA THR A 73 -5.02 2.72 16.85
C THR A 73 -5.77 2.57 15.53
N MET A 74 -5.27 1.78 14.59
CA MET A 74 -5.86 1.59 13.24
C MET A 74 -5.74 2.81 12.30
N GLY A 75 -4.78 3.72 12.56
CA GLY A 75 -4.51 4.88 11.68
C GLY A 75 -4.08 4.49 10.25
N GLY A 76 -3.61 3.27 10.05
CA GLY A 76 -3.28 2.73 8.72
C GLY A 76 -4.41 2.79 7.71
N VAL A 77 -5.66 2.76 8.17
CA VAL A 77 -6.84 2.91 7.30
C VAL A 77 -6.82 4.27 6.57
N ILE A 78 -6.40 5.35 7.25
CA ILE A 78 -6.28 6.68 6.63
C ILE A 78 -5.25 6.65 5.51
N ILE A 79 -4.10 6.00 5.75
CA ILE A 79 -3.00 5.89 4.78
C ILE A 79 -3.47 5.11 3.55
N ILE A 80 -4.18 3.99 3.74
CA ILE A 80 -4.70 3.17 2.65
C ILE A 80 -5.66 3.99 1.78
N PHE A 81 -6.63 4.69 2.36
CA PHE A 81 -7.55 5.53 1.59
C PHE A 81 -6.82 6.68 0.89
N ALA A 82 -5.88 7.34 1.57
CA ALA A 82 -5.13 8.46 1.02
C ALA A 82 -4.20 8.04 -0.14
N THR A 83 -3.74 6.81 -0.18
CA THR A 83 -2.90 6.30 -1.27
C THR A 83 -3.72 5.66 -2.39
N LEU A 84 -4.68 4.79 -2.07
CA LEU A 84 -5.46 4.08 -3.08
C LEU A 84 -6.34 5.00 -3.91
N LEU A 85 -7.03 5.98 -3.28
CA LEU A 85 -7.99 6.81 -3.99
C LEU A 85 -7.33 7.67 -5.07
N PRO A 86 -6.25 8.43 -4.83
CA PRO A 86 -5.58 9.19 -5.89
C PRO A 86 -4.96 8.29 -6.97
N THR A 87 -4.42 7.14 -6.57
CA THR A 87 -3.86 6.18 -7.53
C THR A 87 -4.93 5.67 -8.48
N LEU A 88 -6.11 5.30 -7.98
CA LEU A 88 -7.25 4.90 -8.81
C LEU A 88 -7.74 6.02 -9.74
N LEU A 89 -7.68 7.28 -9.29
CA LEU A 89 -8.15 8.42 -10.07
C LEU A 89 -7.19 8.79 -11.21
N TYR A 90 -5.89 8.83 -10.94
CA TYR A 90 -4.93 9.46 -11.86
C TYR A 90 -3.99 8.47 -12.57
N SER A 91 -3.80 7.25 -12.03
CA SER A 91 -2.93 6.27 -12.66
C SER A 91 -3.61 5.57 -13.84
N ASP A 92 -2.77 5.03 -14.71
CA ASP A 92 -3.20 4.17 -15.80
C ASP A 92 -3.43 2.76 -15.27
N LEU A 93 -4.69 2.36 -15.16
CA LEU A 93 -5.08 1.02 -14.67
C LEU A 93 -4.90 -0.09 -15.72
N SER A 94 -4.54 0.24 -16.96
CA SER A 94 -4.15 -0.77 -17.94
C SER A 94 -2.73 -1.28 -17.71
N ASN A 95 -1.93 -0.53 -16.95
CA ASN A 95 -0.56 -0.91 -16.63
C ASN A 95 -0.52 -1.98 -15.52
N THR A 96 0.01 -3.15 -15.83
CA THR A 96 0.10 -4.29 -14.90
C THR A 96 0.89 -3.95 -13.62
N MET A 97 1.92 -3.11 -13.69
CA MET A 97 2.68 -2.69 -12.50
C MET A 97 1.80 -1.89 -11.52
N VAL A 98 0.94 -1.01 -12.04
CA VAL A 98 0.01 -0.23 -11.21
C VAL A 98 -0.98 -1.15 -10.50
N ILE A 99 -1.52 -2.15 -11.22
CA ILE A 99 -2.43 -3.14 -10.64
C ILE A 99 -1.75 -3.94 -9.54
N ILE A 100 -0.51 -4.41 -9.78
CA ILE A 100 0.27 -5.15 -8.77
C ILE A 100 0.46 -4.31 -7.51
N ILE A 101 0.84 -3.03 -7.64
CA ILE A 101 1.06 -2.13 -6.49
C ILE A 101 -0.24 -1.89 -5.73
N LEU A 102 -1.35 -1.60 -6.42
CA LEU A 102 -2.66 -1.41 -5.81
C LEU A 102 -3.12 -2.66 -5.07
N PHE A 103 -3.02 -3.82 -5.71
CA PHE A 103 -3.37 -5.11 -5.12
C PHE A 103 -2.52 -5.40 -3.88
N SER A 104 -1.21 -5.21 -3.97
CA SER A 104 -0.28 -5.45 -2.86
C SER A 104 -0.56 -4.53 -1.67
N THR A 105 -0.82 -3.25 -1.95
CA THR A 105 -1.16 -2.26 -0.92
C THR A 105 -2.47 -2.63 -0.21
N LEU A 106 -3.49 -3.03 -0.97
CA LEU A 106 -4.77 -3.45 -0.41
C LEU A 106 -4.63 -4.75 0.39
N TRP A 107 -3.91 -5.74 -0.16
CA TRP A 107 -3.69 -7.03 0.49
C TRP A 107 -2.99 -6.89 1.84
N MET A 108 -1.88 -6.16 1.86
CA MET A 108 -1.15 -5.91 3.12
C MET A 108 -1.93 -5.02 4.08
N GLY A 109 -2.70 -4.07 3.54
CA GLY A 109 -3.62 -3.26 4.31
C GLY A 109 -4.71 -4.07 5.02
N ILE A 110 -5.28 -5.07 4.35
CA ILE A 110 -6.26 -6.00 4.94
C ILE A 110 -5.62 -6.83 6.05
N ILE A 111 -4.42 -7.37 5.82
CA ILE A 111 -3.70 -8.14 6.85
C ILE A 111 -3.44 -7.28 8.09
N GLY A 112 -2.95 -6.04 7.91
CA GLY A 112 -2.73 -5.10 8.99
C GLY A 112 -4.03 -4.72 9.72
N PHE A 113 -5.10 -4.49 8.96
CA PHE A 113 -6.42 -4.19 9.54
C PHE A 113 -6.96 -5.33 10.38
N ILE A 114 -6.85 -6.58 9.92
CA ILE A 114 -7.28 -7.77 10.68
C ILE A 114 -6.44 -7.92 11.95
N ASP A 115 -5.12 -7.69 11.88
CA ASP A 115 -4.24 -7.73 13.05
C ASP A 115 -4.70 -6.74 14.13
N ASP A 116 -4.93 -5.49 13.73
CA ASP A 116 -5.40 -4.44 14.63
C ASP A 116 -6.81 -4.73 15.16
N TYR A 117 -7.70 -5.23 14.31
CA TYR A 117 -9.05 -5.61 14.70
C TYR A 117 -9.05 -6.70 15.77
N LEU A 118 -8.23 -7.74 15.60
CA LEU A 118 -8.10 -8.83 16.58
C LEU A 118 -7.55 -8.31 17.92
N LYS A 119 -6.58 -7.42 17.90
CA LYS A 119 -5.99 -6.85 19.12
C LYS A 119 -7.00 -6.01 19.91
N ILE A 120 -7.78 -5.21 19.21
CA ILE A 120 -8.57 -4.14 19.83
C ILE A 120 -10.00 -4.58 20.11
N ILE A 121 -10.66 -5.18 19.13
CA ILE A 121 -12.08 -5.57 19.23
C ILE A 121 -12.22 -6.94 19.89
N VAL A 122 -11.44 -7.91 19.46
CA VAL A 122 -11.46 -9.28 20.01
C VAL A 122 -10.65 -9.38 21.31
N LYS A 123 -9.83 -8.33 21.60
CA LYS A 123 -8.92 -8.29 22.78
C LYS A 123 -7.94 -9.47 22.83
N ALA A 124 -7.56 -9.97 21.66
CA ALA A 124 -6.53 -10.99 21.53
C ALA A 124 -5.17 -10.35 21.85
N LYS A 125 -4.52 -10.74 22.95
CA LYS A 125 -3.27 -10.11 23.47
C LYS A 125 -2.15 -9.99 22.44
N GLU A 126 -2.07 -10.90 21.47
CA GLU A 126 -1.02 -10.98 20.46
C GLU A 126 -1.49 -10.55 19.06
N GLY A 127 -2.80 -10.25 18.88
CA GLY A 127 -3.38 -9.96 17.58
C GLY A 127 -3.43 -11.19 16.68
N MET A 128 -3.09 -11.01 15.40
CA MET A 128 -2.98 -12.12 14.46
C MET A 128 -1.72 -12.94 14.77
N ILE A 129 -1.86 -14.27 14.86
CA ILE A 129 -0.75 -15.19 15.05
C ILE A 129 0.27 -14.99 13.90
N ALA A 130 1.56 -14.89 14.23
CA ALA A 130 2.64 -14.62 13.27
C ALA A 130 2.62 -15.56 12.03
N ARG A 131 2.21 -16.81 12.22
CA ARG A 131 2.08 -17.79 11.12
C ARG A 131 1.09 -17.34 10.04
N TYR A 132 -0.06 -16.78 10.41
CA TYR A 132 -1.07 -16.33 9.44
C TYR A 132 -0.61 -15.06 8.70
N LYS A 133 0.10 -14.15 9.37
CA LYS A 133 0.75 -13.02 8.70
C LYS A 133 1.74 -13.51 7.65
N MET A 134 2.62 -14.43 8.05
CA MET A 134 3.64 -14.98 7.15
C MET A 134 3.02 -15.72 5.97
N ILE A 135 1.96 -16.51 6.19
CA ILE A 135 1.23 -17.16 5.09
C ILE A 135 0.66 -16.13 4.12
N GLY A 136 0.03 -15.06 4.62
CA GLY A 136 -0.50 -13.99 3.77
C GLY A 136 0.57 -13.29 2.94
N GLN A 137 1.77 -13.08 3.50
CA GLN A 137 2.92 -12.51 2.80
C GLN A 137 3.47 -13.45 1.73
N ILE A 138 3.59 -14.75 2.05
CA ILE A 138 4.04 -15.78 1.10
C ILE A 138 3.07 -15.90 -0.08
N ILE A 139 1.76 -15.92 0.19
CA ILE A 139 0.73 -15.96 -0.86
C ILE A 139 0.84 -14.72 -1.75
N LEU A 140 0.98 -13.53 -1.19
CA LEU A 140 1.17 -12.31 -1.96
C LEU A 140 2.41 -12.39 -2.85
N GLY A 141 3.54 -12.80 -2.30
CA GLY A 141 4.78 -12.96 -3.05
C GLY A 141 4.67 -13.97 -4.18
N ALA A 142 3.97 -15.09 -3.97
CA ALA A 142 3.70 -16.08 -4.98
C ALA A 142 2.80 -15.53 -6.12
N ILE A 143 1.74 -14.78 -5.77
CA ILE A 143 0.86 -14.15 -6.76
C ILE A 143 1.63 -13.12 -7.60
N ILE A 144 2.41 -12.24 -6.96
CA ILE A 144 3.21 -11.23 -7.67
C ILE A 144 4.21 -11.88 -8.62
N SER A 145 4.94 -12.89 -8.14
CA SER A 145 5.92 -13.62 -8.97
C SER A 145 5.25 -14.29 -10.17
N TYR A 146 4.10 -14.90 -9.94
CA TYR A 146 3.33 -15.54 -11.00
C TYR A 146 2.88 -14.54 -12.07
N VAL A 147 2.35 -13.38 -11.65
CA VAL A 147 1.92 -12.33 -12.58
C VAL A 147 3.11 -11.79 -13.38
N ILE A 148 4.26 -11.54 -12.73
CA ILE A 148 5.46 -11.03 -13.41
C ILE A 148 5.98 -12.04 -14.43
N ILE A 149 5.98 -13.33 -14.12
CA ILE A 149 6.50 -14.37 -15.03
C ILE A 149 5.59 -14.55 -16.24
N ILE A 150 4.27 -14.46 -16.07
CA ILE A 150 3.31 -14.74 -17.15
C ILE A 150 2.99 -13.51 -17.98
N SER A 151 3.01 -12.33 -17.39
CA SER A 151 2.62 -11.12 -18.11
C SER A 151 3.61 -10.78 -19.22
N SER A 152 3.08 -10.53 -20.42
CA SER A 152 3.86 -10.07 -21.56
C SER A 152 4.51 -8.69 -21.35
N ASP A 153 3.99 -7.90 -20.41
CA ASP A 153 4.50 -6.57 -20.10
C ASP A 153 5.92 -6.61 -19.51
N PHE A 154 6.34 -7.77 -18.99
CA PHE A 154 7.66 -7.99 -18.40
C PHE A 154 8.59 -8.84 -19.30
N ASN A 155 8.25 -9.02 -20.57
CA ASN A 155 9.06 -9.79 -21.49
C ASN A 155 10.51 -9.28 -21.54
N GLY A 156 11.47 -10.17 -21.23
CA GLY A 156 12.89 -9.86 -21.17
C GLY A 156 13.43 -9.44 -19.79
N PHE A 157 12.55 -9.15 -18.81
CA PHE A 157 12.96 -8.78 -17.43
C PHE A 157 12.36 -9.68 -16.36
N ASN A 158 11.57 -10.66 -16.72
CA ASN A 158 10.71 -11.45 -15.82
C ASN A 158 11.42 -12.03 -14.60
N THR A 159 12.72 -12.35 -14.72
CA THR A 159 13.51 -12.94 -13.63
C THR A 159 14.75 -12.13 -13.28
N LYS A 160 14.96 -11.00 -13.97
CA LYS A 160 16.12 -10.14 -13.78
C LYS A 160 15.86 -9.02 -12.80
N THR A 161 16.84 -8.72 -11.99
CA THR A 161 16.80 -7.60 -11.04
C THR A 161 18.06 -6.75 -11.22
N SER A 162 17.89 -5.44 -11.40
CA SER A 162 19.01 -4.51 -11.44
C SER A 162 19.47 -4.16 -10.04
N VAL A 163 20.77 -4.03 -9.85
CA VAL A 163 21.33 -3.58 -8.57
C VAL A 163 21.39 -2.05 -8.57
N PRO A 164 20.77 -1.37 -7.58
CA PRO A 164 20.88 0.08 -7.46
C PRO A 164 22.34 0.55 -7.50
N PHE A 165 22.60 1.67 -8.17
CA PHE A 165 23.92 2.28 -8.36
C PHE A 165 24.83 1.60 -9.39
N PHE A 166 24.55 0.39 -9.87
CA PHE A 166 25.32 -0.29 -10.91
C PHE A 166 24.50 -0.39 -12.20
N LYS A 167 24.67 0.57 -13.10
CA LYS A 167 23.84 0.74 -14.32
C LYS A 167 23.74 -0.49 -15.24
N ASN A 168 24.75 -1.34 -15.26
CA ASN A 168 24.83 -2.46 -16.21
C ASN A 168 24.91 -3.81 -15.49
N PHE A 169 24.62 -3.85 -14.20
CA PHE A 169 24.67 -5.09 -13.45
C PHE A 169 23.24 -5.59 -13.21
N GLU A 170 22.87 -6.61 -13.96
CA GLU A 170 21.61 -7.33 -13.81
C GLU A 170 21.90 -8.71 -13.25
N PHE A 171 21.15 -9.11 -12.24
CA PHE A 171 21.20 -10.45 -11.70
C PHE A 171 19.96 -11.21 -12.13
N ASP A 172 20.15 -12.33 -12.84
CA ASP A 172 19.06 -13.19 -13.27
C ASP A 172 18.86 -14.33 -12.27
N PHE A 173 17.73 -14.31 -11.56
CA PHE A 173 17.36 -15.33 -10.59
C PHE A 173 16.77 -16.59 -11.25
N GLY A 174 16.35 -16.52 -12.51
CA GLY A 174 15.73 -17.63 -13.22
C GLY A 174 14.60 -18.26 -12.40
N ILE A 175 14.66 -19.58 -12.21
CA ILE A 175 13.65 -20.35 -11.46
C ILE A 175 13.55 -19.97 -9.96
N LEU A 176 14.57 -19.32 -9.39
CA LEU A 176 14.59 -18.88 -8.00
C LEU A 176 13.92 -17.51 -7.79
N TYR A 177 13.49 -16.84 -8.86
CA TYR A 177 12.86 -15.53 -8.78
C TYR A 177 11.66 -15.48 -7.81
N PRO A 178 10.68 -16.43 -7.82
CA PRO A 178 9.60 -16.44 -6.86
C PRO A 178 10.07 -16.50 -5.40
N VAL A 179 11.11 -17.29 -5.13
CA VAL A 179 11.67 -17.41 -3.78
C VAL A 179 12.26 -16.07 -3.34
N MET A 180 12.99 -15.38 -4.23
CA MET A 180 13.55 -14.06 -3.96
C MET A 180 12.45 -13.04 -3.65
N VAL A 181 11.39 -12.98 -4.46
CA VAL A 181 10.26 -12.04 -4.24
C VAL A 181 9.57 -12.32 -2.89
N ILE A 182 9.31 -13.59 -2.56
CA ILE A 182 8.70 -13.99 -1.29
C ILE A 182 9.60 -13.55 -0.12
N LEU A 183 10.91 -13.81 -0.21
CA LEU A 183 11.87 -13.40 0.84
C LEU A 183 11.90 -11.89 1.03
N VAL A 184 11.91 -11.11 -0.07
CA VAL A 184 11.90 -9.64 0.01
C VAL A 184 10.62 -9.14 0.68
N ILE A 185 9.45 -9.64 0.26
CA ILE A 185 8.16 -9.22 0.82
C ILE A 185 8.08 -9.60 2.31
N THR A 186 8.46 -10.82 2.69
CA THR A 186 8.40 -11.25 4.08
C THR A 186 9.41 -10.52 4.96
N ALA A 187 10.60 -10.25 4.48
CA ALA A 187 11.64 -9.54 5.23
C ALA A 187 11.31 -8.06 5.42
N THR A 188 10.70 -7.39 4.43
CA THR A 188 10.40 -5.96 4.50
C THR A 188 9.10 -5.64 5.22
N SER A 189 8.19 -6.60 5.34
CA SER A 189 6.86 -6.40 5.94
C SER A 189 6.74 -6.86 7.40
N ASN A 190 7.78 -7.45 7.97
CA ASN A 190 7.82 -7.88 9.38
C ASN A 190 8.56 -6.89 10.29
#